data_9ba8e65349ec8db6482d3c3606e99316
#
_entry.id   9ba8e65349ec8db6482d3c3606e99316
#
_cell.length_a   1.000
_cell.length_b   1.000
_cell.length_c   1.000
_cell.angle_alpha   90.00
_cell.angle_beta   90.00
_cell.angle_gamma   90.00
#
_symmetry.space_group_name_H-M   'P 1'
#
loop_
_entity.id
_entity.type
_entity.pdbx_description
1 polymer ?
#
loop_
_entity_poly.entity_id
_entity_poly.type
_entity_poly.pdbx_seq_one_letter_code
_entity_poly.pdbx_strand_id
1 'polypeptide(L)'
;IGILLYKNHDDFYYYHFPYTLILTNFEKIFGLGNLNHAFRTPSSIFYLNSLFYLPGIKYFLMNSGAIYILGFSNFILYENIKTSIKDKKFNHILFLSLLSLVYINSSFARISEHGTDRSALILIFVMGIYYLKSLDFKKNQINKNYFNDYFSKLAILFTIIITLKVFYLIYSIIFLMWFFQIRKFIDFKSSFNFALTNYYSYIIIASFLFFIFTIFSNSGCLIYPASFTCFENFSWSVPASEAKEMHLWFEQWSKAGAGPNFRVENPEIYVSNLN
;
A
#
# COMPACT_ATOMS: atom_id res chain seq x y z
N ILE A 1 7.68 13.34 17.94
CA ILE A 1 6.59 12.74 18.76
C ILE A 1 6.37 11.29 18.34
N GLY A 2 6.09 10.97 17.05
CA GLY A 2 5.81 9.60 16.59
C GLY A 2 6.87 8.54 16.95
N ILE A 3 8.14 8.94 17.04
CA ILE A 3 9.25 8.06 17.46
C ILE A 3 9.16 7.68 18.93
N LEU A 4 8.63 8.58 19.75
CA LEU A 4 8.57 8.45 21.22
C LEU A 4 7.27 7.77 21.71
N LEU A 5 6.35 7.44 20.80
CA LEU A 5 5.10 6.78 21.18
C LEU A 5 5.35 5.33 21.61
N TYR A 6 4.63 4.92 22.63
CA TYR A 6 4.63 3.54 23.07
C TYR A 6 3.98 2.63 22.01
N LYS A 7 4.61 1.50 21.76
CA LYS A 7 4.21 0.52 20.75
C LYS A 7 3.56 -0.66 21.46
N ASN A 8 2.25 -0.81 21.30
CA ASN A 8 1.45 -1.76 22.06
C ASN A 8 0.57 -2.67 21.19
N HIS A 9 0.66 -2.55 19.85
CA HIS A 9 -0.09 -3.44 18.98
C HIS A 9 0.64 -4.77 18.82
N ASP A 10 -0.10 -5.88 18.90
CA ASP A 10 0.47 -7.24 18.85
C ASP A 10 1.29 -7.51 17.61
N ASP A 11 0.81 -7.03 16.44
CA ASP A 11 1.50 -7.19 15.16
C ASP A 11 2.90 -6.56 15.14
N PHE A 12 3.13 -5.52 15.95
CA PHE A 12 4.44 -4.88 16.00
C PHE A 12 5.53 -5.87 16.45
N TYR A 13 5.32 -6.56 17.56
CA TYR A 13 6.26 -7.54 18.08
C TYR A 13 6.20 -8.87 17.35
N TYR A 14 5.01 -9.23 16.82
CA TYR A 14 4.78 -10.51 16.19
C TYR A 14 5.49 -10.62 14.83
N TYR A 15 5.41 -9.59 13.97
CA TYR A 15 6.03 -9.65 12.65
C TYR A 15 6.58 -8.34 12.08
N HIS A 16 6.05 -7.14 12.44
CA HIS A 16 6.54 -5.90 11.86
C HIS A 16 7.99 -5.64 12.21
N PHE A 17 8.28 -5.65 13.49
CA PHE A 17 9.64 -5.40 14.00
C PHE A 17 10.59 -6.56 13.65
N PRO A 18 10.27 -7.84 13.90
CA PRO A 18 11.16 -8.95 13.54
C PRO A 18 11.52 -8.98 12.06
N TYR A 19 10.53 -8.80 11.16
CA TYR A 19 10.80 -8.78 9.73
C TYR A 19 11.74 -7.61 9.34
N THR A 20 11.45 -6.40 9.84
CA THR A 20 12.30 -5.23 9.57
C THR A 20 13.71 -5.42 10.11
N LEU A 21 13.85 -6.03 11.29
CA LEU A 21 15.16 -6.33 11.88
C LEU A 21 15.95 -7.38 11.07
N ILE A 22 15.28 -8.41 10.53
CA ILE A 22 15.90 -9.38 9.64
C ILE A 22 16.47 -8.67 8.40
N LEU A 23 15.72 -7.74 7.82
CA LEU A 23 16.19 -6.98 6.65
C LEU A 23 17.45 -6.14 6.91
N THR A 24 17.72 -5.79 8.17
CA THR A 24 18.92 -4.99 8.53
C THR A 24 20.13 -5.82 8.86
N ASN A 25 19.96 -7.04 9.36
CA ASN A 25 21.05 -7.84 9.93
C ASN A 25 21.48 -9.02 9.05
N PHE A 26 20.65 -9.38 8.08
CA PHE A 26 20.90 -10.56 7.25
C PHE A 26 20.84 -10.21 5.77
N GLU A 27 21.60 -10.94 4.97
CA GLU A 27 21.44 -10.97 3.53
C GLU A 27 20.05 -11.51 3.14
N LYS A 28 19.73 -11.46 1.85
CA LYS A 28 18.44 -11.95 1.37
C LYS A 28 18.26 -13.43 1.69
N ILE A 29 17.30 -13.73 2.54
CA ILE A 29 16.92 -15.10 2.92
C ILE A 29 15.69 -15.49 2.11
N PHE A 30 15.74 -16.65 1.44
CA PHE A 30 14.61 -17.26 0.79
C PHE A 30 13.81 -18.10 1.78
N GLY A 31 12.47 -18.13 1.64
CA GLY A 31 11.61 -18.94 2.49
C GLY A 31 11.37 -18.38 3.89
N LEU A 32 11.54 -17.07 4.11
CA LEU A 32 11.21 -16.44 5.40
C LEU A 32 9.77 -16.70 5.85
N GLY A 33 8.86 -16.95 4.90
CA GLY A 33 7.49 -17.31 5.18
C GLY A 33 7.29 -18.65 5.90
N ASN A 34 8.33 -19.48 5.98
CA ASN A 34 8.31 -20.72 6.78
C ASN A 34 8.61 -20.44 8.27
N LEU A 35 9.27 -19.33 8.60
CA LEU A 35 9.50 -18.92 9.99
C LEU A 35 8.25 -18.30 10.62
N ASN A 36 7.54 -17.48 9.84
CA ASN A 36 6.31 -16.85 10.29
C ASN A 36 5.41 -16.60 9.07
N HIS A 37 4.15 -17.03 9.13
CA HIS A 37 3.19 -16.86 8.04
C HIS A 37 2.97 -15.40 7.65
N ALA A 38 3.09 -14.46 8.59
CA ALA A 38 2.97 -13.03 8.32
C ALA A 38 4.13 -12.46 7.47
N PHE A 39 5.25 -13.19 7.33
CA PHE A 39 6.35 -12.80 6.45
C PHE A 39 6.11 -13.13 4.98
N ARG A 40 5.05 -13.87 4.64
CA ARG A 40 4.74 -14.29 3.28
C ARG A 40 4.30 -13.14 2.38
N THR A 41 3.66 -12.12 2.96
CA THR A 41 3.20 -10.91 2.25
C THR A 41 3.71 -9.65 2.96
N PRO A 42 5.02 -9.38 2.94
CA PRO A 42 5.58 -8.25 3.65
C PRO A 42 5.13 -6.92 3.03
N SER A 43 4.95 -5.91 3.88
CA SER A 43 4.69 -4.55 3.44
C SER A 43 5.97 -3.87 2.96
N SER A 44 5.88 -3.06 1.89
CA SER A 44 7.02 -2.25 1.41
C SER A 44 7.55 -1.26 2.45
N ILE A 45 6.73 -0.89 3.44
CA ILE A 45 7.15 -0.01 4.54
C ILE A 45 8.30 -0.60 5.37
N PHE A 46 8.39 -1.93 5.47
CA PHE A 46 9.45 -2.58 6.24
C PHE A 46 10.82 -2.35 5.61
N TYR A 47 10.89 -2.34 4.26
CA TYR A 47 12.11 -2.02 3.54
C TYR A 47 12.50 -0.55 3.74
N LEU A 48 11.53 0.36 3.69
CA LEU A 48 11.79 1.77 3.97
C LEU A 48 12.24 1.98 5.43
N ASN A 49 11.57 1.33 6.38
CA ASN A 49 11.90 1.43 7.80
C ASN A 49 13.28 0.83 8.12
N SER A 50 13.69 -0.24 7.43
CA SER A 50 15.00 -0.86 7.63
C SER A 50 16.17 0.07 7.32
N LEU A 51 15.98 1.04 6.40
CA LEU A 51 17.01 2.04 6.07
C LEU A 51 17.32 2.99 7.24
N PHE A 52 16.45 3.05 8.25
CA PHE A 52 16.64 3.88 9.45
C PHE A 52 17.27 3.12 10.62
N TYR A 53 17.78 1.92 10.39
CA TYR A 53 18.62 1.24 11.36
C TYR A 53 20.04 1.82 11.32
N LEU A 54 20.28 2.78 12.21
CA LEU A 54 21.55 3.52 12.22
C LEU A 54 22.47 3.05 13.34
N PRO A 55 23.80 3.02 13.11
CA PRO A 55 24.77 2.73 14.16
C PRO A 55 24.58 3.64 15.39
N GLY A 56 24.58 3.06 16.58
CA GLY A 56 24.36 3.78 17.83
C GLY A 56 22.90 4.07 18.19
N ILE A 57 22.03 4.31 17.21
CA ILE A 57 20.58 4.56 17.42
C ILE A 57 19.80 3.25 17.32
N LYS A 58 20.35 2.27 16.56
CA LYS A 58 19.73 0.95 16.34
C LYS A 58 18.28 1.07 15.79
N TYR A 59 17.35 0.38 16.43
CA TYR A 59 15.97 0.23 15.95
C TYR A 59 15.03 1.42 16.31
N PHE A 60 15.47 2.40 17.08
CA PHE A 60 14.59 3.45 17.56
C PHE A 60 13.99 4.33 16.44
N LEU A 61 14.64 4.42 15.30
CA LEU A 61 14.15 5.17 14.13
C LEU A 61 13.45 4.30 13.08
N MET A 62 13.27 3.00 13.31
CA MET A 62 12.72 2.09 12.28
C MET A 62 11.24 2.33 11.93
N ASN A 63 10.56 3.25 12.60
CA ASN A 63 9.22 3.73 12.21
C ASN A 63 9.25 5.03 11.41
N SER A 64 10.43 5.55 11.08
CA SER A 64 10.59 6.83 10.40
C SER A 64 9.97 6.84 9.00
N GLY A 65 9.98 5.71 8.27
CA GLY A 65 9.34 5.61 6.97
C GLY A 65 7.84 5.94 7.02
N ALA A 66 7.11 5.41 8.01
CA ALA A 66 5.71 5.72 8.23
C ALA A 66 5.49 7.20 8.62
N ILE A 67 6.39 7.76 9.44
CA ILE A 67 6.35 9.18 9.83
C ILE A 67 6.59 10.08 8.62
N TYR A 68 7.49 9.72 7.69
CA TYR A 68 7.68 10.45 6.44
C TYR A 68 6.42 10.46 5.59
N ILE A 69 5.73 9.33 5.44
CA ILE A 69 4.47 9.27 4.69
C ILE A 69 3.43 10.22 5.30
N LEU A 70 3.30 10.24 6.63
CA LEU A 70 2.44 11.18 7.33
C LEU A 70 2.86 12.63 7.08
N GLY A 71 4.16 12.93 7.22
CA GLY A 71 4.71 14.26 7.04
C GLY A 71 4.47 14.83 5.63
N PHE A 72 4.79 14.05 4.59
CA PHE A 72 4.52 14.44 3.20
C PHE A 72 3.04 14.62 2.93
N SER A 73 2.18 13.74 3.46
CA SER A 73 0.74 13.86 3.28
C SER A 73 0.19 15.12 3.95
N ASN A 74 0.64 15.42 5.16
CA ASN A 74 0.31 16.68 5.84
C ASN A 74 0.75 17.89 5.02
N PHE A 75 1.95 17.87 4.46
CA PHE A 75 2.47 18.95 3.63
C PHE A 75 1.59 19.15 2.37
N ILE A 76 1.25 18.09 1.67
CA ILE A 76 0.38 18.16 0.48
C ILE A 76 -1.00 18.74 0.84
N LEU A 77 -1.60 18.26 1.92
CA LEU A 77 -2.91 18.72 2.38
C LEU A 77 -2.86 20.20 2.79
N TYR A 78 -1.83 20.60 3.52
CA TYR A 78 -1.61 21.99 3.92
C TYR A 78 -1.45 22.92 2.71
N GLU A 79 -0.64 22.55 1.71
CA GLU A 79 -0.48 23.35 0.49
C GLU A 79 -1.78 23.46 -0.30
N ASN A 80 -2.61 22.41 -0.33
CA ASN A 80 -3.94 22.47 -0.94
C ASN A 80 -4.86 23.47 -0.23
N ILE A 81 -4.88 23.44 1.10
CA ILE A 81 -5.68 24.35 1.93
C ILE A 81 -5.20 25.79 1.72
N LYS A 82 -3.89 26.03 1.85
CA LYS A 82 -3.27 27.35 1.68
C LYS A 82 -3.57 27.95 0.30
N THR A 83 -3.42 27.16 -0.75
CA THR A 83 -3.72 27.59 -2.12
C THR A 83 -5.21 27.93 -2.29
N SER A 84 -6.10 27.08 -1.79
CA SER A 84 -7.55 27.33 -1.88
C SER A 84 -7.96 28.60 -1.14
N ILE A 85 -7.41 28.86 0.04
CA ILE A 85 -7.68 30.07 0.81
C ILE A 85 -7.13 31.31 0.09
N LYS A 86 -5.87 31.25 -0.41
CA LYS A 86 -5.25 32.34 -1.15
C LYS A 86 -6.06 32.72 -2.39
N ASP A 87 -6.53 31.71 -3.14
CA ASP A 87 -7.33 31.91 -4.35
C ASP A 87 -8.81 32.21 -4.06
N LYS A 88 -9.20 32.27 -2.78
CA LYS A 88 -10.60 32.42 -2.32
C LYS A 88 -11.54 31.37 -2.92
N LYS A 89 -11.04 30.14 -3.17
CA LYS A 89 -11.80 29.03 -3.72
C LYS A 89 -12.31 28.13 -2.60
N PHE A 90 -13.52 28.38 -2.14
CA PHE A 90 -14.20 27.53 -1.16
C PHE A 90 -14.89 26.37 -1.87
N ASN A 91 -14.12 25.38 -2.31
CA ASN A 91 -14.58 24.24 -3.07
C ASN A 91 -14.39 22.92 -2.30
N HIS A 92 -14.84 21.82 -2.91
CA HIS A 92 -14.73 20.47 -2.35
C HIS A 92 -13.27 20.07 -2.04
N ILE A 93 -12.27 20.59 -2.78
CA ILE A 93 -10.85 20.28 -2.53
C ILE A 93 -10.40 20.85 -1.18
N LEU A 94 -10.80 22.10 -0.86
CA LEU A 94 -10.51 22.69 0.44
C LEU A 94 -11.12 21.87 1.57
N PHE A 95 -12.43 21.56 1.44
CA PHE A 95 -13.17 20.84 2.47
C PHE A 95 -12.59 19.44 2.72
N LEU A 96 -12.34 18.67 1.65
CA LEU A 96 -11.76 17.33 1.76
C LEU A 96 -10.32 17.36 2.28
N SER A 97 -9.51 18.38 1.91
CA SER A 97 -8.17 18.52 2.44
C SER A 97 -8.17 18.80 3.95
N LEU A 98 -9.09 19.64 4.44
CA LEU A 98 -9.28 19.89 5.87
C LEU A 98 -9.72 18.63 6.61
N LEU A 99 -10.74 17.95 6.11
CA LEU A 99 -11.26 16.72 6.69
C LEU A 99 -10.17 15.63 6.74
N SER A 100 -9.44 15.45 5.63
CA SER A 100 -8.33 14.50 5.55
C SER A 100 -7.22 14.85 6.54
N LEU A 101 -6.86 16.13 6.67
CA LEU A 101 -5.84 16.60 7.61
C LEU A 101 -6.20 16.24 9.05
N VAL A 102 -7.44 16.49 9.45
CA VAL A 102 -7.93 16.10 10.78
C VAL A 102 -7.89 14.59 10.96
N TYR A 103 -8.41 13.83 9.99
CA TYR A 103 -8.51 12.38 10.08
C TYR A 103 -7.14 11.70 10.19
N ILE A 104 -6.18 12.05 9.32
CA ILE A 104 -4.87 11.38 9.31
C ILE A 104 -4.07 11.66 10.59
N ASN A 105 -4.29 12.81 11.22
CA ASN A 105 -3.60 13.17 12.46
C ASN A 105 -4.32 12.66 13.72
N SER A 106 -5.62 12.41 13.68
CA SER A 106 -6.35 11.84 14.83
C SER A 106 -5.92 10.41 15.17
N SER A 107 -5.43 9.67 14.19
CA SER A 107 -5.07 8.24 14.33
C SER A 107 -3.57 7.98 14.19
N PHE A 108 -2.72 8.99 14.38
CA PHE A 108 -1.29 8.86 14.11
C PHE A 108 -0.55 7.91 15.07
N ALA A 109 -1.10 7.61 16.24
CA ALA A 109 -0.51 6.67 17.20
C ALA A 109 -0.18 5.30 16.57
N ARG A 110 -1.04 4.82 15.67
CA ARG A 110 -0.82 3.56 14.93
C ARG A 110 0.37 3.59 13.96
N ILE A 111 0.86 4.78 13.60
CA ILE A 111 2.02 4.95 12.72
C ILE A 111 3.31 4.56 13.43
N SER A 112 3.37 4.73 14.75
CA SER A 112 4.53 4.35 15.56
C SER A 112 4.83 2.83 15.50
N GLU A 113 3.86 2.02 15.10
CA GLU A 113 3.94 0.57 14.98
C GLU A 113 4.23 0.11 13.54
N HIS A 114 5.09 0.80 12.84
CA HIS A 114 5.50 0.62 11.44
C HIS A 114 4.42 0.96 10.39
N GLY A 115 3.18 1.29 10.82
CA GLY A 115 2.16 1.97 10.02
C GLY A 115 1.78 1.35 8.66
N THR A 116 1.73 0.03 8.54
CA THR A 116 1.44 -0.64 7.26
C THR A 116 0.11 -0.18 6.66
N ASP A 117 -0.99 -0.46 7.34
CA ASP A 117 -2.35 -0.12 6.90
C ASP A 117 -2.60 1.40 6.94
N ARG A 118 -2.08 2.06 7.98
CA ARG A 118 -2.27 3.50 8.16
C ARG A 118 -1.56 4.32 7.10
N SER A 119 -0.33 3.95 6.75
CA SER A 119 0.40 4.61 5.67
C SER A 119 -0.34 4.49 4.33
N ALA A 120 -0.86 3.30 4.00
CA ALA A 120 -1.65 3.10 2.81
C ALA A 120 -2.93 3.95 2.82
N LEU A 121 -3.67 3.95 3.94
CA LEU A 121 -4.91 4.72 4.09
C LEU A 121 -4.68 6.24 3.94
N ILE A 122 -3.61 6.76 4.53
CA ILE A 122 -3.22 8.17 4.39
C ILE A 122 -2.99 8.53 2.92
N LEU A 123 -2.27 7.68 2.18
CA LEU A 123 -2.00 7.91 0.77
C LEU A 123 -3.24 7.79 -0.11
N ILE A 124 -4.24 6.98 0.28
CA ILE A 124 -5.53 6.92 -0.42
C ILE A 124 -6.26 8.26 -0.37
N PHE A 125 -6.26 8.96 0.76
CA PHE A 125 -6.84 10.31 0.84
C PHE A 125 -6.13 11.28 -0.10
N VAL A 126 -4.79 11.26 -0.12
CA VAL A 126 -3.99 12.09 -1.02
C VAL A 126 -4.29 11.74 -2.49
N MET A 127 -4.37 10.45 -2.83
CA MET A 127 -4.72 9.99 -4.18
C MET A 127 -6.12 10.44 -4.59
N GLY A 128 -7.12 10.33 -3.70
CA GLY A 128 -8.48 10.81 -3.95
C GLY A 128 -8.54 12.31 -4.21
N ILE A 129 -7.76 13.11 -3.47
CA ILE A 129 -7.69 14.56 -3.70
C ILE A 129 -7.02 14.88 -5.04
N TYR A 130 -5.95 14.17 -5.43
CA TYR A 130 -5.36 14.35 -6.76
C TYR A 130 -6.32 13.93 -7.87
N TYR A 131 -7.07 12.84 -7.68
CA TYR A 131 -8.14 12.44 -8.60
C TYR A 131 -9.16 13.58 -8.77
N LEU A 132 -9.70 14.12 -7.69
CA LEU A 132 -10.69 15.20 -7.75
C LEU A 132 -10.12 16.48 -8.39
N LYS A 133 -8.88 16.86 -8.05
CA LYS A 133 -8.20 17.96 -8.73
C LYS A 133 -8.06 17.75 -10.24
N SER A 134 -7.84 16.51 -10.65
CA SER A 134 -7.76 16.19 -12.06
C SER A 134 -9.08 16.30 -12.80
N LEU A 135 -10.21 16.44 -12.09
CA LEU A 135 -11.54 16.65 -12.69
C LEU A 135 -11.88 18.14 -12.86
N ASP A 136 -11.23 19.03 -12.11
CA ASP A 136 -11.45 20.48 -12.12
C ASP A 136 -10.80 21.18 -13.32
N PHE A 137 -10.75 20.56 -14.48
CA PHE A 137 -10.11 21.13 -15.65
C PHE A 137 -11.11 21.65 -16.71
N LYS A 138 -10.70 22.68 -17.42
CA LYS A 138 -11.41 23.12 -18.62
C LYS A 138 -10.92 22.31 -19.82
N LYS A 139 -11.84 21.95 -20.72
CA LYS A 139 -11.56 21.14 -21.92
C LYS A 139 -10.31 21.60 -22.69
N ASN A 140 -10.05 22.90 -22.74
CA ASN A 140 -8.90 23.49 -23.45
C ASN A 140 -7.54 23.36 -22.73
N GLN A 141 -7.52 22.84 -21.50
CA GLN A 141 -6.31 22.67 -20.69
C GLN A 141 -5.76 21.24 -20.75
N ILE A 142 -6.51 20.31 -21.32
CA ILE A 142 -6.08 18.92 -21.43
C ILE A 142 -5.07 18.80 -22.58
N ASN A 143 -3.82 18.79 -22.22
CA ASN A 143 -2.71 18.52 -23.11
C ASN A 143 -1.87 17.34 -22.59
N LYS A 144 -0.87 16.94 -23.36
CA LYS A 144 0.03 15.85 -23.01
C LYS A 144 0.72 16.06 -21.66
N ASN A 145 1.08 17.29 -21.31
CA ASN A 145 1.76 17.62 -20.05
C ASN A 145 0.82 17.44 -18.86
N TYR A 146 -0.42 17.86 -19.01
CA TYR A 146 -1.46 17.67 -18.00
C TYR A 146 -1.71 16.17 -17.72
N PHE A 147 -1.89 15.38 -18.79
CA PHE A 147 -2.05 13.93 -18.66
C PHE A 147 -0.86 13.32 -17.92
N ASN A 148 0.35 13.70 -18.29
CA ASN A 148 1.60 13.20 -17.72
C ASN A 148 1.69 13.49 -16.22
N ASP A 149 1.37 14.71 -15.82
CA ASP A 149 1.47 15.16 -14.43
C ASP A 149 0.52 14.36 -13.53
N TYR A 150 -0.74 14.24 -13.92
CA TYR A 150 -1.71 13.50 -13.11
C TYR A 150 -1.56 11.98 -13.20
N PHE A 151 -1.23 11.45 -14.36
CA PHE A 151 -0.93 10.03 -14.53
C PHE A 151 0.20 9.60 -13.60
N SER A 152 1.31 10.32 -13.61
CA SER A 152 2.46 9.98 -12.75
C SER A 152 2.12 10.03 -11.27
N LYS A 153 1.44 11.08 -10.82
CA LYS A 153 1.03 11.23 -9.40
C LYS A 153 0.12 10.10 -8.95
N LEU A 154 -0.94 9.82 -9.71
CA LEU A 154 -1.91 8.79 -9.35
C LEU A 154 -1.32 7.39 -9.42
N ALA A 155 -0.51 7.11 -10.45
CA ALA A 155 0.07 5.80 -10.65
C ALA A 155 1.17 5.49 -9.62
N ILE A 156 2.03 6.47 -9.26
CA ILE A 156 3.02 6.30 -8.20
C ILE A 156 2.33 6.08 -6.85
N LEU A 157 1.35 6.90 -6.50
CA LEU A 157 0.60 6.74 -5.25
C LEU A 157 -0.07 5.38 -5.19
N PHE A 158 -0.74 4.97 -6.27
CA PHE A 158 -1.38 3.67 -6.35
C PHE A 158 -0.37 2.52 -6.15
N THR A 159 0.78 2.59 -6.81
CA THR A 159 1.84 1.56 -6.66
C THR A 159 2.34 1.48 -5.22
N ILE A 160 2.58 2.61 -4.57
CA ILE A 160 3.00 2.63 -3.16
C ILE A 160 1.90 2.03 -2.28
N ILE A 161 0.64 2.42 -2.48
CA ILE A 161 -0.51 1.93 -1.70
C ILE A 161 -0.62 0.40 -1.76
N ILE A 162 -0.56 -0.20 -2.95
CA ILE A 162 -0.69 -1.66 -3.09
C ILE A 162 0.52 -2.42 -2.57
N THR A 163 1.73 -1.86 -2.65
CA THR A 163 2.92 -2.49 -2.08
C THR A 163 2.99 -2.35 -0.56
N LEU A 164 2.34 -1.35 0.02
CA LEU A 164 2.14 -1.24 1.47
C LEU A 164 1.16 -2.29 1.98
N LYS A 165 0.04 -2.48 1.26
CA LYS A 165 -0.98 -3.48 1.62
C LYS A 165 -1.79 -3.87 0.38
N VAL A 166 -1.68 -5.12 -0.05
CA VAL A 166 -2.35 -5.66 -1.26
C VAL A 166 -3.87 -5.50 -1.21
N PHE A 167 -4.47 -5.56 -0.01
CA PHE A 167 -5.91 -5.35 0.19
C PHE A 167 -6.42 -4.06 -0.47
N TYR A 168 -5.60 -3.02 -0.52
CA TYR A 168 -5.98 -1.74 -1.14
C TYR A 168 -5.95 -1.73 -2.68
N LEU A 169 -5.72 -2.89 -3.31
CA LEU A 169 -5.92 -3.06 -4.75
C LEU A 169 -7.33 -2.64 -5.22
N ILE A 170 -8.33 -2.73 -4.34
CA ILE A 170 -9.70 -2.26 -4.61
C ILE A 170 -9.75 -0.78 -5.02
N TYR A 171 -8.81 0.04 -4.55
CA TYR A 171 -8.70 1.44 -4.93
C TYR A 171 -8.15 1.68 -6.35
N SER A 172 -7.79 0.61 -7.09
CA SER A 172 -7.54 0.68 -8.53
C SER A 172 -8.72 1.28 -9.29
N ILE A 173 -9.93 1.17 -8.73
CA ILE A 173 -11.13 1.78 -9.27
C ILE A 173 -10.99 3.30 -9.46
N ILE A 174 -10.31 4.00 -8.55
CA ILE A 174 -10.07 5.45 -8.65
C ILE A 174 -9.19 5.74 -9.88
N PHE A 175 -8.14 4.93 -10.07
CA PHE A 175 -7.25 5.07 -11.23
C PHE A 175 -7.97 4.75 -12.54
N LEU A 176 -8.79 3.71 -12.56
CA LEU A 176 -9.59 3.33 -13.71
C LEU A 176 -10.64 4.41 -14.05
N MET A 177 -11.34 4.94 -13.05
CA MET A 177 -12.31 6.03 -13.24
C MET A 177 -11.63 7.27 -13.82
N TRP A 178 -10.46 7.64 -13.33
CA TRP A 178 -9.66 8.73 -13.88
C TRP A 178 -9.32 8.49 -15.36
N PHE A 179 -8.82 7.30 -15.68
CA PHE A 179 -8.46 6.93 -17.04
C PHE A 179 -9.67 6.99 -18.00
N PHE A 180 -10.83 6.46 -17.58
CA PHE A 180 -12.06 6.52 -18.38
C PHE A 180 -12.60 7.95 -18.57
N GLN A 181 -12.39 8.83 -17.61
CA GLN A 181 -12.81 10.22 -17.76
C GLN A 181 -11.92 10.99 -18.73
N ILE A 182 -10.62 10.82 -18.64
CA ILE A 182 -9.67 11.47 -19.55
C ILE A 182 -9.84 10.98 -21.00
N ARG A 183 -10.21 9.72 -21.19
CA ARG A 183 -10.51 9.13 -22.49
C ARG A 183 -11.56 9.91 -23.29
N LYS A 184 -12.45 10.65 -22.64
CA LYS A 184 -13.44 11.51 -23.33
C LYS A 184 -12.80 12.67 -24.08
N PHE A 185 -11.56 13.00 -23.76
CA PHE A 185 -10.85 14.18 -24.27
C PHE A 185 -9.60 13.83 -25.08
N ILE A 186 -9.02 12.67 -24.87
CA ILE A 186 -7.81 12.18 -25.53
C ILE A 186 -8.11 10.81 -26.12
N ASP A 187 -7.68 10.57 -27.36
CA ASP A 187 -7.84 9.28 -28.02
C ASP A 187 -7.18 8.15 -27.19
N PHE A 188 -7.88 7.01 -27.09
CA PHE A 188 -7.45 5.87 -26.28
C PHE A 188 -6.06 5.36 -26.68
N LYS A 189 -5.82 5.20 -27.99
CA LYS A 189 -4.54 4.69 -28.50
C LYS A 189 -3.38 5.63 -28.14
N SER A 190 -3.61 6.93 -28.25
CA SER A 190 -2.63 7.96 -27.87
C SER A 190 -2.36 7.94 -26.37
N SER A 191 -3.40 7.86 -25.54
CA SER A 191 -3.28 7.80 -24.08
C SER A 191 -2.55 6.54 -23.61
N PHE A 192 -2.86 5.40 -24.20
CA PHE A 192 -2.24 4.12 -23.89
C PHE A 192 -0.76 4.08 -24.31
N ASN A 193 -0.45 4.47 -25.54
CA ASN A 193 0.94 4.57 -26.00
C ASN A 193 1.74 5.54 -25.12
N PHE A 194 1.13 6.64 -24.72
CA PHE A 194 1.77 7.60 -23.86
C PHE A 194 2.05 7.03 -22.47
N ALA A 195 1.09 6.33 -21.86
CA ALA A 195 1.28 5.65 -20.60
C ALA A 195 2.42 4.62 -20.67
N LEU A 196 2.50 3.85 -21.76
CA LEU A 196 3.57 2.86 -21.97
C LEU A 196 4.96 3.48 -22.18
N THR A 197 5.04 4.64 -22.82
CA THR A 197 6.34 5.31 -23.12
C THR A 197 6.80 6.26 -22.00
N ASN A 198 6.00 6.43 -20.96
CA ASN A 198 6.31 7.31 -19.85
C ASN A 198 7.37 6.69 -18.94
N TYR A 199 8.39 7.46 -18.56
CA TYR A 199 9.43 7.02 -17.63
C TYR A 199 8.85 6.50 -16.30
N TYR A 200 7.84 7.15 -15.77
CA TYR A 200 7.19 6.71 -14.52
C TYR A 200 6.54 5.33 -14.64
N SER A 201 6.04 4.95 -15.82
CA SER A 201 5.47 3.61 -16.03
C SER A 201 6.52 2.51 -15.86
N TYR A 202 7.74 2.73 -16.29
CA TYR A 202 8.84 1.77 -16.07
C TYR A 202 9.20 1.64 -14.59
N ILE A 203 9.21 2.75 -13.85
CA ILE A 203 9.44 2.72 -12.40
C ILE A 203 8.33 1.93 -11.69
N ILE A 204 7.07 2.17 -12.07
CA ILE A 204 5.90 1.50 -11.50
C ILE A 204 5.97 -0.01 -11.77
N ILE A 205 6.24 -0.40 -13.01
CA ILE A 205 6.38 -1.81 -13.41
C ILE A 205 7.54 -2.46 -12.64
N ALA A 206 8.70 -1.81 -12.59
CA ALA A 206 9.85 -2.34 -11.86
C ALA A 206 9.56 -2.50 -10.37
N SER A 207 8.92 -1.53 -9.73
CA SER A 207 8.52 -1.59 -8.32
C SER A 207 7.53 -2.72 -8.06
N PHE A 208 6.57 -2.91 -8.95
CA PHE A 208 5.59 -3.98 -8.84
C PHE A 208 6.21 -5.36 -9.02
N LEU A 209 7.09 -5.51 -10.03
CA LEU A 209 7.84 -6.76 -10.23
C LEU A 209 8.75 -7.08 -9.04
N PHE A 210 9.41 -6.08 -8.48
CA PHE A 210 10.21 -6.25 -7.27
C PHE A 210 9.35 -6.69 -6.08
N PHE A 211 8.16 -6.15 -5.93
CA PHE A 211 7.21 -6.53 -4.89
C PHE A 211 6.74 -7.98 -5.05
N ILE A 212 6.37 -8.40 -6.28
CA ILE A 212 6.02 -9.80 -6.59
C ILE A 212 7.21 -10.72 -6.30
N PHE A 213 8.43 -10.32 -6.70
CA PHE A 213 9.64 -11.07 -6.40
C PHE A 213 9.85 -11.24 -4.89
N THR A 214 9.51 -10.22 -4.11
CA THR A 214 9.59 -10.30 -2.64
C THR A 214 8.63 -11.32 -2.06
N ILE A 215 7.36 -11.33 -2.51
CA ILE A 215 6.38 -12.34 -2.11
C ILE A 215 6.88 -13.74 -2.52
N PHE A 216 7.32 -13.88 -3.75
CA PHE A 216 7.85 -15.15 -4.26
C PHE A 216 9.03 -15.64 -3.43
N SER A 217 10.01 -14.79 -3.16
CA SER A 217 11.20 -15.18 -2.39
C SER A 217 10.90 -15.56 -0.94
N ASN A 218 9.81 -15.06 -0.37
CA ASN A 218 9.42 -15.38 1.00
C ASN A 218 8.53 -16.62 1.10
N SER A 219 7.68 -16.87 0.09
CA SER A 219 6.65 -17.91 0.15
C SER A 219 6.74 -18.98 -0.93
N GLY A 220 7.46 -18.73 -2.03
CA GLY A 220 7.43 -19.57 -3.23
C GLY A 220 6.21 -19.34 -4.12
N CYS A 221 5.32 -18.37 -3.77
CA CYS A 221 4.14 -18.04 -4.55
C CYS A 221 4.28 -16.67 -5.19
N LEU A 222 3.84 -16.47 -6.43
CA LEU A 222 3.83 -15.14 -7.06
C LEU A 222 2.79 -14.22 -6.41
N ILE A 223 1.64 -14.78 -6.05
CA ILE A 223 0.54 -14.06 -5.39
C ILE A 223 0.07 -14.92 -4.20
N TYR A 224 0.58 -14.65 -3.01
CA TYR A 224 0.15 -15.36 -1.82
C TYR A 224 -1.14 -14.72 -1.26
N PRO A 225 -2.16 -15.50 -0.81
CA PRO A 225 -2.21 -16.95 -0.65
C PRO A 225 -2.89 -17.72 -1.80
N ALA A 226 -2.82 -17.24 -3.05
CA ALA A 226 -3.38 -17.92 -4.20
C ALA A 226 -2.55 -19.18 -4.53
N SER A 227 -2.99 -20.35 -4.05
CA SER A 227 -2.25 -21.62 -4.10
C SER A 227 -1.82 -22.05 -5.52
N PHE A 228 -2.62 -21.71 -6.55
CA PHE A 228 -2.30 -22.01 -7.95
C PHE A 228 -1.10 -21.21 -8.50
N THR A 229 -0.61 -20.20 -7.76
CA THR A 229 0.59 -19.41 -8.11
C THR A 229 1.83 -19.89 -7.37
N CYS A 230 1.75 -20.94 -6.57
CA CYS A 230 2.83 -21.45 -5.73
C CYS A 230 3.64 -22.51 -6.46
N PHE A 231 4.97 -22.43 -6.36
CA PHE A 231 5.92 -23.35 -6.97
C PHE A 231 6.52 -24.26 -5.90
N GLU A 232 6.03 -25.48 -5.78
CA GLU A 232 6.45 -26.43 -4.73
C GLU A 232 7.83 -27.08 -4.99
N ASN A 233 8.43 -26.85 -6.16
CA ASN A 233 9.70 -27.45 -6.55
C ASN A 233 10.92 -26.90 -5.80
N PHE A 234 10.76 -25.81 -5.06
CA PHE A 234 11.84 -25.22 -4.28
C PHE A 234 11.78 -25.72 -2.83
N SER A 235 12.92 -26.09 -2.28
CA SER A 235 13.04 -26.59 -0.89
C SER A 235 12.59 -25.60 0.18
N TRP A 236 12.49 -24.34 -0.17
CA TRP A 236 12.11 -23.24 0.71
C TRP A 236 10.67 -22.76 0.50
N SER A 237 9.96 -23.31 -0.49
CA SER A 237 8.58 -22.92 -0.78
C SER A 237 7.60 -23.40 0.27
N VAL A 238 6.59 -22.59 0.53
CA VAL A 238 5.44 -22.99 1.33
C VAL A 238 4.58 -23.98 0.52
N PRO A 239 4.10 -25.09 1.10
CA PRO A 239 3.21 -26.03 0.42
C PRO A 239 1.93 -25.32 -0.08
N ALA A 240 1.45 -25.71 -1.27
CA ALA A 240 0.21 -25.15 -1.85
C ALA A 240 -1.02 -25.45 -0.98
N SER A 241 -1.03 -26.60 -0.28
CA SER A 241 -2.06 -26.92 0.72
C SER A 241 -2.13 -25.90 1.84
N GLU A 242 -0.98 -25.48 2.39
CA GLU A 242 -0.92 -24.48 3.44
C GLU A 242 -1.34 -23.09 2.92
N ALA A 243 -0.99 -22.75 1.67
CA ALA A 243 -1.47 -21.53 1.04
C ALA A 243 -3.00 -21.53 0.88
N LYS A 244 -3.60 -22.69 0.52
CA LYS A 244 -5.06 -22.87 0.44
C LYS A 244 -5.73 -22.70 1.80
N GLU A 245 -5.19 -23.31 2.85
CA GLU A 245 -5.70 -23.14 4.23
C GLU A 245 -5.66 -21.68 4.67
N MET A 246 -4.58 -20.99 4.37
CA MET A 246 -4.47 -19.55 4.70
C MET A 246 -5.46 -18.71 3.91
N HIS A 247 -5.73 -19.03 2.65
CA HIS A 247 -6.77 -18.38 1.86
C HIS A 247 -8.14 -18.51 2.51
N LEU A 248 -8.53 -19.73 2.91
CA LEU A 248 -9.78 -20.00 3.60
C LEU A 248 -9.87 -19.27 4.94
N TRP A 249 -8.75 -19.19 5.67
CA TRP A 249 -8.72 -18.46 6.93
C TRP A 249 -8.89 -16.94 6.75
N PHE A 250 -8.27 -16.34 5.72
CA PHE A 250 -8.49 -14.94 5.39
C PHE A 250 -9.94 -14.68 4.96
N GLU A 251 -10.57 -15.62 4.27
CA GLU A 251 -11.97 -15.52 3.88
C GLU A 251 -12.90 -15.59 5.10
N GLN A 252 -12.65 -16.51 6.04
CA GLN A 252 -13.34 -16.56 7.33
C GLN A 252 -13.20 -15.25 8.10
N TRP A 253 -11.99 -14.72 8.18
CA TRP A 253 -11.74 -13.45 8.86
C TRP A 253 -12.53 -12.32 8.22
N SER A 254 -12.52 -12.21 6.91
CA SER A 254 -13.25 -11.16 6.18
C SER A 254 -14.76 -11.24 6.37
N LYS A 255 -15.28 -12.43 6.63
CA LYS A 255 -16.70 -12.71 6.89
C LYS A 255 -17.03 -12.76 8.40
N ALA A 256 -16.14 -12.27 9.26
CA ALA A 256 -16.28 -12.26 10.72
C ALA A 256 -16.47 -13.65 11.37
N GLY A 257 -16.04 -14.72 10.68
CA GLY A 257 -16.11 -16.09 11.19
C GLY A 257 -14.85 -16.57 11.88
N ALA A 258 -13.78 -15.79 11.82
CA ALA A 258 -12.50 -16.12 12.46
C ALA A 258 -11.84 -14.88 13.06
N GLY A 259 -10.94 -15.10 14.02
CA GLY A 259 -10.05 -14.10 14.60
C GLY A 259 -8.61 -14.62 14.67
N PRO A 260 -7.67 -13.85 15.23
CA PRO A 260 -6.26 -14.24 15.29
C PRO A 260 -6.03 -15.63 15.89
N ASN A 261 -6.77 -15.97 16.93
CA ASN A 261 -6.65 -17.21 17.70
C ASN A 261 -7.84 -18.14 17.53
N PHE A 262 -8.75 -17.85 16.60
CA PHE A 262 -9.95 -18.62 16.37
C PHE A 262 -10.03 -19.09 14.92
N ARG A 263 -10.09 -20.40 14.72
CA ARG A 263 -10.35 -21.06 13.44
C ARG A 263 -11.50 -22.04 13.59
N VAL A 264 -12.39 -22.11 12.61
CA VAL A 264 -13.43 -23.13 12.60
C VAL A 264 -12.85 -24.48 12.18
N GLU A 265 -13.43 -25.59 12.65
CA GLU A 265 -12.94 -26.94 12.38
C GLU A 265 -13.01 -27.30 10.89
N ASN A 266 -14.07 -26.86 10.19
CA ASN A 266 -14.29 -27.11 8.78
C ASN A 266 -14.40 -25.80 7.98
N PRO A 267 -13.26 -25.18 7.62
CA PRO A 267 -13.25 -23.89 6.95
C PRO A 267 -14.02 -23.85 5.62
N GLU A 268 -13.92 -24.92 4.81
CA GLU A 268 -14.59 -24.99 3.50
C GLU A 268 -16.11 -24.97 3.64
N ILE A 269 -16.65 -25.74 4.60
CA ILE A 269 -18.09 -25.77 4.87
C ILE A 269 -18.57 -24.42 5.42
N TYR A 270 -17.80 -23.82 6.33
CA TYR A 270 -18.13 -22.52 6.89
C TYR A 270 -18.21 -21.44 5.81
N VAL A 271 -17.21 -21.38 4.94
CA VAL A 271 -17.15 -20.39 3.86
C VAL A 271 -18.28 -20.62 2.84
N SER A 272 -18.56 -21.89 2.47
CA SER A 272 -19.65 -22.23 1.53
C SER A 272 -21.03 -21.85 2.05
N ASN A 273 -21.26 -21.94 3.35
CA ASN A 273 -22.54 -21.56 3.97
C ASN A 273 -22.74 -20.04 4.08
N LEU A 274 -21.67 -19.26 3.90
CA LEU A 274 -21.73 -17.79 3.93
C LEU A 274 -21.87 -17.16 2.54
N ASN A 275 -21.66 -17.94 1.49
CA ASN A 275 -21.85 -17.52 0.10
C ASN A 275 -23.26 -17.81 -0.36
#